data_55f73e636b7f7097765020ebdf146b45
#
_entry.id   55f73e636b7f7097765020ebdf146b45
#
_cell.length_a   1.000
_cell.length_b   1.000
_cell.length_c   1.000
_cell.angle_alpha   90.00
_cell.angle_beta   90.00
_cell.angle_gamma   90.00
#
_symmetry.space_group_name_H-M   'P 1'
#
loop_
_entity.id
_entity.type
_entity.pdbx_description
1 polymer ?
#
loop_
_entity_poly.entity_id
_entity_poly.type
_entity_poly.pdbx_seq_one_letter_code
_entity_poly.pdbx_strand_id
1 'polypeptide(L)'
;MNRYPRDMTGYGETPPAANWPNGAKIAVQIVLNYEEGGENNILHGDAASEAFLSEIVGAAAWPGQRHWNMESIYEYGARAGFWRLHRLLENTPITVYGVATALARAPAQVRAMKDAGWEIASHGLKWIEYKDATPEVETADLNEAIRLHTEVVGEAPVGLYIGRCSDNTVRLAAENGSFKYVADSIADDVPYWMEFGEHDQLVVPYTMDANDMRFATPQGFNTGAHFFEYLKASFDVLYAEGGRMMSIGLHCRLMGRPGRAQALQDFLAYANSHEGVWFATREQIADHWAATNPHTRYERP
;
A
#
# COMPACT_ATOMS: atom_id res chain seq x y z
N MET A 1 -13.06 -29.97 -17.45
CA MET A 1 -11.92 -29.12 -17.85
C MET A 1 -11.51 -28.31 -16.62
N ASN A 2 -10.24 -28.29 -16.22
CA ASN A 2 -9.82 -27.41 -15.16
C ASN A 2 -10.07 -25.96 -15.60
N ARG A 3 -10.83 -25.21 -14.83
CA ARG A 3 -11.13 -23.81 -15.08
C ARG A 3 -9.81 -23.01 -14.97
N TYR A 4 -9.59 -22.06 -15.87
CA TYR A 4 -8.48 -21.12 -15.76
C TYR A 4 -8.56 -20.36 -14.42
N PRO A 5 -7.53 -20.38 -13.58
CA PRO A 5 -7.64 -19.96 -12.19
C PRO A 5 -7.69 -18.42 -11.99
N ARG A 6 -7.39 -17.64 -13.07
CA ARG A 6 -7.40 -16.17 -13.01
C ARG A 6 -8.74 -15.63 -13.53
N ASP A 7 -9.23 -14.57 -12.89
CA ASP A 7 -10.34 -13.80 -13.45
C ASP A 7 -9.78 -12.78 -14.46
N MET A 8 -10.10 -12.98 -15.73
CA MET A 8 -9.73 -12.08 -16.83
C MET A 8 -10.93 -11.26 -17.33
N THR A 9 -12.07 -11.37 -16.66
CA THR A 9 -13.32 -10.70 -17.05
C THR A 9 -13.61 -9.49 -16.20
N GLY A 10 -13.34 -9.55 -14.88
CA GLY A 10 -13.65 -8.51 -13.91
C GLY A 10 -15.10 -8.04 -14.04
N TYR A 11 -15.31 -6.75 -13.98
CA TYR A 11 -16.63 -6.13 -14.20
C TYR A 11 -16.99 -5.93 -15.69
N GLY A 12 -16.08 -6.24 -16.62
CA GLY A 12 -16.29 -6.04 -18.04
C GLY A 12 -16.37 -4.57 -18.45
N GLU A 13 -17.22 -4.28 -19.44
CA GLU A 13 -17.36 -2.92 -20.01
C GLU A 13 -18.00 -1.91 -19.05
N THR A 14 -18.84 -2.40 -18.11
CA THR A 14 -19.63 -1.54 -17.24
C THR A 14 -19.39 -1.89 -15.76
N PRO A 15 -18.38 -1.29 -15.12
CA PRO A 15 -18.17 -1.47 -13.68
C PRO A 15 -19.37 -0.98 -12.86
N PRO A 16 -19.57 -1.52 -11.65
CA PRO A 16 -20.60 -1.03 -10.74
C PRO A 16 -20.43 0.46 -10.44
N ALA A 17 -21.55 1.15 -10.21
CA ALA A 17 -21.53 2.54 -9.80
C ALA A 17 -20.90 2.64 -8.38
N ALA A 18 -19.80 3.35 -8.27
CA ALA A 18 -19.13 3.54 -6.99
C ALA A 18 -19.92 4.44 -6.04
N ASN A 19 -20.67 5.39 -6.57
CA ASN A 19 -21.49 6.35 -5.80
C ASN A 19 -20.71 6.96 -4.62
N TRP A 20 -19.49 7.42 -4.90
CA TRP A 20 -18.61 7.96 -3.85
C TRP A 20 -19.32 9.02 -3.00
N PRO A 21 -18.95 9.17 -1.72
CA PRO A 21 -19.57 10.11 -0.80
C PRO A 21 -19.63 11.54 -1.37
N ASN A 22 -20.72 12.26 -1.06
CA ASN A 22 -20.98 13.63 -1.50
C ASN A 22 -21.01 13.83 -3.03
N GLY A 23 -21.27 12.76 -3.78
CA GLY A 23 -21.29 12.80 -5.25
C GLY A 23 -19.90 12.99 -5.88
N ALA A 24 -18.86 12.57 -5.18
CA ALA A 24 -17.50 12.66 -5.70
C ALA A 24 -17.35 11.86 -7.00
N LYS A 25 -16.58 12.40 -7.93
CA LYS A 25 -16.27 11.78 -9.22
C LYS A 25 -15.15 10.78 -9.14
N ILE A 26 -14.21 11.02 -8.20
CA ILE A 26 -13.04 10.18 -8.00
C ILE A 26 -12.73 10.05 -6.49
N ALA A 27 -12.34 8.87 -6.07
CA ALA A 27 -11.71 8.66 -4.77
C ALA A 27 -10.18 8.69 -4.95
N VAL A 28 -9.48 9.62 -4.31
CA VAL A 28 -8.02 9.69 -4.31
C VAL A 28 -7.49 9.14 -2.99
N GLN A 29 -6.66 8.15 -3.09
CA GLN A 29 -6.15 7.42 -1.96
C GLN A 29 -4.61 7.48 -1.96
N ILE A 30 -4.03 8.03 -0.90
CA ILE A 30 -2.59 8.12 -0.71
C ILE A 30 -2.15 7.06 0.30
N VAL A 31 -1.16 6.27 -0.08
CA VAL A 31 -0.50 5.30 0.79
C VAL A 31 0.91 5.77 1.12
N LEU A 32 1.26 5.73 2.38
CA LEU A 32 2.62 5.84 2.85
C LEU A 32 3.11 4.47 3.33
N ASN A 33 4.02 3.84 2.59
CA ASN A 33 4.68 2.62 3.04
C ASN A 33 5.74 2.97 4.08
N TYR A 34 5.56 2.50 5.31
CA TYR A 34 6.51 2.65 6.40
C TYR A 34 7.24 1.32 6.62
N GLU A 35 8.41 1.21 6.01
CA GLU A 35 9.20 -0.02 5.92
C GLU A 35 10.55 0.10 6.65
N GLU A 36 10.92 1.28 7.06
CA GLU A 36 12.22 1.65 7.61
C GLU A 36 12.49 0.92 8.95
N GLY A 37 13.39 -0.04 8.91
CA GLY A 37 13.69 -0.97 10.02
C GLY A 37 12.96 -2.31 9.92
N GLY A 38 12.17 -2.54 8.86
CA GLY A 38 11.53 -3.82 8.53
C GLY A 38 12.16 -4.55 7.35
N GLU A 39 13.10 -3.90 6.65
CA GLU A 39 13.86 -4.45 5.51
C GLU A 39 14.77 -5.62 5.89
N ASN A 40 15.23 -6.39 4.90
CA ASN A 40 16.23 -7.44 5.12
C ASN A 40 17.53 -6.83 5.69
N ASN A 41 17.97 -7.34 6.83
CA ASN A 41 19.19 -6.88 7.48
C ASN A 41 19.78 -8.00 8.38
N ILE A 42 21.09 -8.12 8.35
CA ILE A 42 21.83 -9.05 9.24
C ILE A 42 21.50 -8.81 10.73
N LEU A 43 21.27 -7.55 11.11
CA LEU A 43 20.88 -7.19 12.48
C LEU A 43 19.47 -7.70 12.86
N HIS A 44 18.66 -8.05 11.88
CA HIS A 44 17.32 -8.61 12.04
C HIS A 44 17.31 -10.15 11.96
N GLY A 45 18.48 -10.77 11.82
CA GLY A 45 18.65 -12.22 11.66
C GLY A 45 18.49 -12.72 10.23
N ASP A 46 18.45 -11.83 9.25
CA ASP A 46 18.34 -12.19 7.85
C ASP A 46 19.67 -12.65 7.26
N ALA A 47 19.62 -13.47 6.21
CA ALA A 47 20.83 -14.05 5.59
C ALA A 47 21.66 -13.03 4.81
N ALA A 48 21.06 -11.90 4.39
CA ALA A 48 21.69 -10.89 3.57
C ALA A 48 21.11 -9.49 3.85
N SER A 49 21.78 -8.47 3.35
CA SER A 49 21.27 -7.10 3.33
C SER A 49 20.12 -6.95 2.33
N GLU A 50 19.28 -5.89 2.49
CA GLU A 50 18.30 -5.50 1.48
C GLU A 50 18.98 -5.11 0.15
N ALA A 51 18.27 -5.33 -0.94
CA ALA A 51 18.71 -5.01 -2.31
C ALA A 51 17.65 -4.28 -3.13
N PHE A 52 16.44 -4.12 -2.60
CA PHE A 52 15.30 -3.64 -3.36
C PHE A 52 14.86 -2.23 -2.93
N LEU A 53 14.27 -1.49 -3.86
CA LEU A 53 13.65 -0.16 -3.66
C LEU A 53 14.51 0.84 -2.87
N SER A 54 15.69 1.14 -3.38
CA SER A 54 16.58 2.16 -2.83
C SER A 54 17.21 3.03 -3.92
N GLU A 55 17.91 4.08 -3.51
CA GLU A 55 18.72 4.95 -4.41
C GLU A 55 19.87 4.19 -5.10
N ILE A 56 20.21 2.97 -4.65
CA ILE A 56 21.19 2.10 -5.29
C ILE A 56 20.44 1.17 -6.24
N VAL A 57 20.03 1.69 -7.38
CA VAL A 57 19.27 0.93 -8.38
C VAL A 57 20.08 -0.28 -8.84
N GLY A 58 19.44 -1.48 -8.76
CA GLY A 58 20.11 -2.73 -9.12
C GLY A 58 21.14 -3.22 -8.10
N ALA A 59 21.05 -2.77 -6.85
CA ALA A 59 21.90 -3.27 -5.76
C ALA A 59 21.81 -4.80 -5.66
N ALA A 60 22.96 -5.44 -5.38
CA ALA A 60 22.99 -6.84 -4.98
C ALA A 60 22.83 -6.95 -3.47
N ALA A 61 22.15 -8.00 -3.00
CA ALA A 61 22.18 -8.37 -1.59
C ALA A 61 23.58 -8.83 -1.18
N TRP A 62 24.02 -8.47 0.03
CA TRP A 62 25.33 -8.87 0.57
C TRP A 62 25.11 -9.99 1.59
N PRO A 63 25.38 -11.26 1.23
CA PRO A 63 25.20 -12.39 2.14
C PRO A 63 26.14 -12.28 3.36
N GLY A 64 25.59 -12.48 4.56
CA GLY A 64 26.33 -12.46 5.81
C GLY A 64 26.99 -11.13 6.18
N GLN A 65 26.66 -10.04 5.50
CA GLN A 65 27.28 -8.74 5.72
C GLN A 65 26.24 -7.61 5.75
N ARG A 66 26.52 -6.60 6.57
CA ARG A 66 25.76 -5.33 6.57
C ARG A 66 26.12 -4.51 5.35
N HIS A 67 25.15 -3.84 4.78
CA HIS A 67 25.35 -2.88 3.71
C HIS A 67 25.10 -1.44 4.22
N TRP A 68 26.14 -0.81 4.74
CA TRP A 68 26.05 0.49 5.42
C TRP A 68 25.30 1.57 4.64
N ASN A 69 25.57 1.72 3.34
CA ASN A 69 24.87 2.70 2.53
C ASN A 69 23.39 2.38 2.38
N MET A 70 23.02 1.09 2.25
CA MET A 70 21.64 0.66 2.20
C MET A 70 20.93 1.00 3.52
N GLU A 71 21.52 0.64 4.64
CA GLU A 71 20.98 0.97 5.97
C GLU A 71 20.77 2.47 6.13
N SER A 72 21.74 3.30 5.70
CA SER A 72 21.65 4.76 5.80
C SER A 72 20.52 5.36 4.92
N ILE A 73 20.13 4.69 3.83
CA ILE A 73 18.98 5.09 3.00
C ILE A 73 17.68 4.87 3.77
N TYR A 74 17.51 3.72 4.42
CA TYR A 74 16.36 3.45 5.27
C TYR A 74 16.33 4.36 6.49
N GLU A 75 17.48 4.56 7.16
CA GLU A 75 17.59 5.54 8.25
C GLU A 75 17.16 6.95 7.82
N TYR A 76 17.53 7.39 6.61
CA TYR A 76 17.06 8.67 6.09
C TYR A 76 15.54 8.72 6.01
N GLY A 77 14.89 7.64 5.54
CA GLY A 77 13.44 7.51 5.50
C GLY A 77 12.82 7.75 6.87
N ALA A 78 13.30 7.05 7.91
CA ALA A 78 12.80 7.20 9.26
C ALA A 78 13.10 8.57 9.90
N ARG A 79 14.33 9.11 9.67
CA ARG A 79 14.85 10.29 10.38
C ARG A 79 14.46 11.63 9.75
N ALA A 80 14.33 11.68 8.43
CA ALA A 80 14.08 12.91 7.69
C ALA A 80 12.87 12.80 6.73
N GLY A 81 12.78 11.70 5.98
CA GLY A 81 11.76 11.48 4.96
C GLY A 81 10.37 11.46 5.54
N PHE A 82 10.14 10.63 6.57
CA PHE A 82 8.87 10.56 7.28
C PHE A 82 8.38 11.92 7.76
N TRP A 83 9.21 12.66 8.47
CA TRP A 83 8.80 13.95 9.04
C TRP A 83 8.52 15.02 7.99
N ARG A 84 9.16 14.94 6.81
CA ARG A 84 8.82 15.81 5.69
C ARG A 84 7.45 15.46 5.12
N LEU A 85 7.18 14.18 4.89
CA LEU A 85 5.89 13.72 4.38
C LEU A 85 4.78 13.95 5.40
N HIS A 86 5.05 13.73 6.69
CA HIS A 86 4.08 14.02 7.74
C HIS A 86 3.61 15.49 7.68
N ARG A 87 4.53 16.46 7.62
CA ARG A 87 4.17 17.88 7.49
C ARG A 87 3.40 18.23 6.21
N LEU A 88 3.62 17.49 5.13
CA LEU A 88 2.89 17.71 3.87
C LEU A 88 1.48 17.11 3.88
N LEU A 89 1.30 16.04 4.63
CA LEU A 89 0.09 15.18 4.58
C LEU A 89 -0.74 15.24 5.87
N GLU A 90 -0.32 15.93 6.91
CA GLU A 90 -0.95 15.92 8.24
C GLU A 90 -2.46 16.27 8.24
N ASN A 91 -2.91 17.01 7.23
CA ASN A 91 -4.31 17.38 7.04
C ASN A 91 -5.01 16.60 5.90
N THR A 92 -4.38 15.53 5.40
CA THR A 92 -4.91 14.70 4.32
C THR A 92 -5.20 13.30 4.86
N PRO A 93 -6.40 12.75 4.64
CA PRO A 93 -6.66 11.34 4.95
C PRO A 93 -5.74 10.44 4.13
N ILE A 94 -4.92 9.63 4.80
CA ILE A 94 -4.03 8.67 4.13
C ILE A 94 -4.07 7.34 4.87
N THR A 95 -3.61 6.29 4.19
CA THR A 95 -3.33 4.99 4.80
C THR A 95 -1.82 4.79 4.89
N VAL A 96 -1.35 4.38 6.06
CA VAL A 96 0.03 3.92 6.23
C VAL A 96 0.03 2.39 6.13
N TYR A 97 0.80 1.83 5.21
CA TYR A 97 1.17 0.42 5.27
C TYR A 97 2.40 0.30 6.15
N GLY A 98 2.19 -0.15 7.39
CA GLY A 98 3.23 -0.25 8.39
C GLY A 98 3.74 -1.69 8.54
N VAL A 99 5.03 -1.90 8.26
CA VAL A 99 5.68 -3.17 8.59
C VAL A 99 5.76 -3.27 10.12
N ALA A 100 5.21 -4.32 10.72
CA ALA A 100 5.04 -4.40 12.17
C ALA A 100 6.35 -4.24 12.95
N THR A 101 7.45 -4.84 12.48
CA THR A 101 8.77 -4.67 13.10
C THR A 101 9.35 -3.27 12.89
N ALA A 102 9.01 -2.58 11.82
CA ALA A 102 9.40 -1.19 11.59
C ALA A 102 8.64 -0.25 12.54
N LEU A 103 7.32 -0.43 12.68
CA LEU A 103 6.49 0.34 13.62
C LEU A 103 6.98 0.17 15.07
N ALA A 104 7.35 -1.04 15.47
CA ALA A 104 7.88 -1.32 16.81
C ALA A 104 9.18 -0.54 17.12
N ARG A 105 9.96 -0.22 16.09
CA ARG A 105 11.19 0.58 16.22
C ARG A 105 10.97 2.09 16.14
N ALA A 106 9.73 2.53 15.85
CA ALA A 106 9.40 3.91 15.50
C ALA A 106 8.26 4.52 16.36
N PRO A 107 8.33 4.48 17.70
CA PRO A 107 7.21 4.92 18.54
C PRO A 107 6.83 6.39 18.39
N ALA A 108 7.76 7.26 17.99
CA ALA A 108 7.48 8.67 17.73
C ALA A 108 6.69 8.87 16.43
N GLN A 109 7.06 8.12 15.40
CA GLN A 109 6.36 8.14 14.12
C GLN A 109 4.95 7.55 14.24
N VAL A 110 4.79 6.44 14.97
CA VAL A 110 3.47 5.84 15.25
C VAL A 110 2.56 6.85 15.97
N ARG A 111 3.06 7.55 16.97
CA ARG A 111 2.26 8.62 17.62
C ARG A 111 1.85 9.70 16.63
N ALA A 112 2.78 10.17 15.80
CA ALA A 112 2.50 11.21 14.82
C ALA A 112 1.45 10.76 13.77
N MET A 113 1.49 9.50 13.32
CA MET A 113 0.48 8.91 12.44
C MET A 113 -0.91 8.92 13.11
N LYS A 114 -0.98 8.49 14.38
CA LYS A 114 -2.23 8.49 15.15
C LYS A 114 -2.76 9.90 15.41
N ASP A 115 -1.89 10.83 15.79
CA ASP A 115 -2.26 12.21 16.06
C ASP A 115 -2.79 12.92 14.81
N ALA A 116 -2.29 12.53 13.61
CA ALA A 116 -2.79 12.99 12.30
C ALA A 116 -4.10 12.29 11.87
N GLY A 117 -4.60 11.29 12.62
CA GLY A 117 -5.78 10.52 12.27
C GLY A 117 -5.59 9.63 11.04
N TRP A 118 -4.38 9.21 10.74
CA TRP A 118 -4.09 8.31 9.63
C TRP A 118 -4.49 6.88 9.94
N GLU A 119 -5.04 6.18 8.95
CA GLU A 119 -5.21 4.73 9.05
C GLU A 119 -3.83 4.06 9.07
N ILE A 120 -3.60 3.14 10.01
CA ILE A 120 -2.39 2.31 10.03
C ILE A 120 -2.80 0.88 9.73
N ALA A 121 -2.60 0.45 8.49
CA ALA A 121 -2.85 -0.90 8.01
C ALA A 121 -1.57 -1.75 8.07
N SER A 122 -1.72 -3.06 8.00
CA SER A 122 -0.60 -3.99 8.06
C SER A 122 0.19 -4.05 6.75
N HIS A 123 1.52 -4.03 6.84
CA HIS A 123 2.46 -4.38 5.77
C HIS A 123 3.23 -5.66 6.11
N GLY A 124 2.57 -6.59 6.83
CA GLY A 124 3.18 -7.83 7.30
C GLY A 124 4.12 -7.63 8.49
N LEU A 125 4.78 -8.73 8.86
CA LEU A 125 5.70 -8.77 9.99
C LEU A 125 7.03 -8.09 9.68
N LYS A 126 7.61 -8.46 8.54
CA LYS A 126 8.86 -7.95 7.97
C LYS A 126 8.66 -7.68 6.48
N TRP A 127 9.47 -6.79 5.92
CA TRP A 127 9.43 -6.52 4.48
C TRP A 127 10.32 -7.51 3.71
N ILE A 128 9.88 -8.76 3.65
CA ILE A 128 10.57 -9.88 3.02
C ILE A 128 9.73 -10.50 1.90
N GLU A 129 10.36 -11.32 1.07
CA GLU A 129 9.69 -12.05 -0.02
C GLU A 129 9.09 -13.36 0.47
N TYR A 130 7.79 -13.57 0.22
CA TYR A 130 7.05 -14.76 0.63
C TYR A 130 6.86 -15.81 -0.47
N LYS A 131 7.35 -15.57 -1.71
CA LYS A 131 7.13 -16.48 -2.85
C LYS A 131 7.52 -17.95 -2.61
N ASP A 132 8.50 -18.20 -1.76
CA ASP A 132 8.99 -19.53 -1.40
C ASP A 132 8.58 -19.95 0.03
N ALA A 133 7.78 -19.16 0.74
CA ALA A 133 7.30 -19.49 2.06
C ALA A 133 6.20 -20.56 2.01
N THR A 134 6.19 -21.46 3.00
CA THR A 134 5.05 -22.38 3.14
C THR A 134 3.85 -21.66 3.75
N PRO A 135 2.60 -22.13 3.50
CA PRO A 135 1.42 -21.54 4.10
C PRO A 135 1.49 -21.43 5.63
N GLU A 136 2.13 -22.40 6.30
CA GLU A 136 2.27 -22.40 7.76
C GLU A 136 3.18 -21.28 8.26
N VAL A 137 4.28 -21.03 7.55
CA VAL A 137 5.23 -19.94 7.86
C VAL A 137 4.53 -18.59 7.64
N GLU A 138 3.87 -18.43 6.49
CA GLU A 138 3.17 -17.19 6.16
C GLU A 138 2.03 -16.91 7.14
N THR A 139 1.27 -17.95 7.55
CA THR A 139 0.21 -17.81 8.56
C THR A 139 0.79 -17.42 9.94
N ALA A 140 1.91 -18.00 10.33
CA ALA A 140 2.57 -17.64 11.59
C ALA A 140 3.04 -16.19 11.59
N ASP A 141 3.67 -15.74 10.50
CA ASP A 141 4.11 -14.36 10.33
C ASP A 141 2.93 -13.38 10.29
N LEU A 142 1.83 -13.74 9.62
CA LEU A 142 0.61 -12.93 9.58
C LEU A 142 0.03 -12.72 10.98
N ASN A 143 -0.09 -13.79 11.76
CA ASN A 143 -0.60 -13.73 13.14
C ASN A 143 0.32 -12.91 14.05
N GLU A 144 1.64 -13.09 13.92
CA GLU A 144 2.61 -12.30 14.69
C GLU A 144 2.61 -10.83 14.26
N ALA A 145 2.42 -10.54 12.97
CA ALA A 145 2.26 -9.17 12.49
C ALA A 145 1.05 -8.49 13.12
N ILE A 146 -0.12 -9.16 13.17
CA ILE A 146 -1.33 -8.64 13.82
C ILE A 146 -1.08 -8.41 15.31
N ARG A 147 -0.45 -9.36 16.00
CA ARG A 147 -0.15 -9.25 17.43
C ARG A 147 0.76 -8.05 17.73
N LEU A 148 1.89 -7.96 17.03
CA LEU A 148 2.88 -6.90 17.23
C LEU A 148 2.32 -5.52 16.83
N HIS A 149 1.59 -5.45 15.73
CA HIS A 149 0.90 -4.23 15.29
C HIS A 149 -0.07 -3.75 16.38
N THR A 150 -0.89 -4.67 16.91
CA THR A 150 -1.85 -4.34 17.98
C THR A 150 -1.16 -3.82 19.24
N GLU A 151 -0.03 -4.44 19.61
CA GLU A 151 0.76 -4.00 20.76
C GLU A 151 1.32 -2.57 20.57
N VAL A 152 1.81 -2.26 19.37
CA VAL A 152 2.51 -1.00 19.07
C VAL A 152 1.54 0.13 18.76
N VAL A 153 0.47 -0.14 18.01
CA VAL A 153 -0.50 0.86 17.57
C VAL A 153 -1.64 1.03 18.57
N GLY A 154 -1.98 -0.03 19.31
CA GLY A 154 -3.07 -0.06 20.28
C GLY A 154 -4.39 -0.60 19.73
N GLU A 155 -4.44 -0.97 18.44
CA GLU A 155 -5.58 -1.59 17.77
C GLU A 155 -5.11 -2.54 16.68
N ALA A 156 -5.93 -3.54 16.34
CA ALA A 156 -5.61 -4.48 15.28
C ALA A 156 -5.74 -3.81 13.90
N PRO A 157 -4.88 -4.16 12.92
CA PRO A 157 -5.00 -3.63 11.57
C PRO A 157 -6.25 -4.18 10.88
N VAL A 158 -6.98 -3.32 10.18
CA VAL A 158 -8.17 -3.70 9.41
C VAL A 158 -7.91 -3.89 7.92
N GLY A 159 -6.75 -3.47 7.44
CA GLY A 159 -6.28 -3.63 6.07
C GLY A 159 -4.94 -4.35 6.01
N LEU A 160 -4.70 -5.06 4.91
CA LEU A 160 -3.45 -5.80 4.65
C LEU A 160 -2.90 -5.49 3.26
N TYR A 161 -1.61 -5.26 3.20
CA TYR A 161 -0.79 -5.28 2.00
C TYR A 161 0.57 -5.91 2.32
N ILE A 162 0.96 -6.97 1.61
CA ILE A 162 2.27 -7.62 1.78
C ILE A 162 3.28 -7.12 0.76
N GLY A 163 2.83 -6.87 -0.48
CA GLY A 163 3.66 -6.34 -1.56
C GLY A 163 4.63 -7.34 -2.19
N ARG A 164 5.19 -8.23 -1.39
CA ARG A 164 6.06 -9.35 -1.83
C ARG A 164 5.37 -10.69 -1.53
N CYS A 165 4.10 -10.79 -1.91
CA CYS A 165 3.19 -11.88 -1.58
C CYS A 165 3.54 -13.21 -2.26
N SER A 166 3.03 -14.30 -1.69
CA SER A 166 2.96 -15.63 -2.31
C SER A 166 1.61 -15.85 -2.99
N ASP A 167 1.44 -16.97 -3.64
CA ASP A 167 0.13 -17.41 -4.18
C ASP A 167 -0.91 -17.67 -3.07
N ASN A 168 -0.47 -17.75 -1.81
CA ASN A 168 -1.34 -18.04 -0.67
C ASN A 168 -1.80 -16.79 0.08
N THR A 169 -1.08 -15.68 -0.02
CA THR A 169 -1.24 -14.50 0.85
C THR A 169 -2.69 -14.03 0.98
N VAL A 170 -3.37 -13.79 -0.13
CA VAL A 170 -4.75 -13.26 -0.11
C VAL A 170 -5.73 -14.30 0.44
N ARG A 171 -5.53 -15.57 0.12
CA ARG A 171 -6.32 -16.68 0.68
C ARG A 171 -6.14 -16.80 2.19
N LEU A 172 -4.91 -16.77 2.68
CA LEU A 172 -4.60 -16.84 4.12
C LEU A 172 -5.17 -15.64 4.88
N ALA A 173 -5.15 -14.45 4.28
CA ALA A 173 -5.80 -13.27 4.85
C ALA A 173 -7.33 -13.44 4.94
N ALA A 174 -7.98 -13.98 3.89
CA ALA A 174 -9.40 -14.28 3.90
C ALA A 174 -9.77 -15.32 4.96
N GLU A 175 -9.00 -16.41 5.05
CA GLU A 175 -9.19 -17.48 6.05
C GLU A 175 -8.95 -16.95 7.49
N ASN A 176 -8.04 -16.01 7.69
CA ASN A 176 -7.80 -15.35 8.98
C ASN A 176 -9.02 -14.53 9.44
N GLY A 177 -9.70 -13.86 8.53
CA GLY A 177 -10.94 -13.12 8.79
C GLY A 177 -10.79 -11.82 9.56
N SER A 178 -9.57 -11.35 9.85
CA SER A 178 -9.34 -10.12 10.61
C SER A 178 -9.37 -8.85 9.74
N PHE A 179 -9.25 -8.99 8.42
CA PHE A 179 -9.09 -7.86 7.53
C PHE A 179 -10.39 -7.52 6.78
N LYS A 180 -10.80 -6.26 6.84
CA LYS A 180 -11.89 -5.73 6.02
C LYS A 180 -11.51 -5.74 4.53
N TYR A 181 -10.23 -5.48 4.23
CA TYR A 181 -9.72 -5.46 2.87
C TYR A 181 -8.28 -5.95 2.79
N VAL A 182 -7.93 -6.43 1.60
CA VAL A 182 -6.54 -6.69 1.18
C VAL A 182 -6.20 -5.82 -0.03
N ALA A 183 -4.92 -5.58 -0.26
CA ALA A 183 -4.46 -4.70 -1.35
C ALA A 183 -3.43 -5.35 -2.27
N ASP A 184 -3.14 -6.65 -2.09
CA ASP A 184 -2.17 -7.40 -2.90
C ASP A 184 -2.76 -7.78 -4.28
N SER A 185 -3.35 -6.78 -4.94
CA SER A 185 -3.79 -6.83 -6.33
C SER A 185 -3.75 -5.44 -6.96
N ILE A 186 -3.50 -5.38 -8.25
CA ILE A 186 -3.45 -4.20 -9.09
C ILE A 186 -4.36 -4.38 -10.31
N ALA A 187 -5.43 -5.16 -10.18
CA ALA A 187 -6.16 -5.68 -11.32
C ALA A 187 -7.37 -4.83 -11.76
N ASP A 188 -7.68 -3.75 -11.02
CA ASP A 188 -8.83 -2.90 -11.33
C ASP A 188 -8.66 -1.48 -10.79
N ASP A 189 -9.47 -0.54 -11.29
CA ASP A 189 -9.55 0.86 -10.83
C ASP A 189 -10.70 1.10 -9.83
N VAL A 190 -11.36 0.03 -9.38
CA VAL A 190 -12.37 0.01 -8.32
C VAL A 190 -12.22 -1.23 -7.45
N PRO A 191 -12.70 -1.23 -6.19
CA PRO A 191 -12.68 -2.43 -5.36
C PRO A 191 -13.49 -3.58 -5.96
N TYR A 192 -13.12 -4.82 -5.62
CA TYR A 192 -13.83 -6.01 -6.04
C TYR A 192 -13.69 -7.14 -5.01
N TRP A 193 -14.60 -8.13 -5.10
CA TRP A 193 -14.62 -9.26 -4.20
C TRP A 193 -13.91 -10.47 -4.79
N MET A 194 -13.16 -11.19 -3.96
CA MET A 194 -12.58 -12.49 -4.26
C MET A 194 -13.17 -13.55 -3.33
N GLU A 195 -13.37 -14.78 -3.87
CA GLU A 195 -13.93 -15.92 -3.15
C GLU A 195 -12.83 -16.97 -2.90
N PHE A 196 -12.70 -17.39 -1.65
CA PHE A 196 -11.79 -18.47 -1.23
C PHE A 196 -12.59 -19.52 -0.42
N GLY A 197 -13.23 -20.46 -1.12
CA GLY A 197 -14.12 -21.43 -0.48
C GLY A 197 -15.31 -20.77 0.19
N GLU A 198 -15.40 -20.83 1.52
CA GLU A 198 -16.47 -20.18 2.30
C GLU A 198 -16.11 -18.74 2.72
N HIS A 199 -14.93 -18.29 2.42
CA HIS A 199 -14.43 -16.96 2.78
C HIS A 199 -14.49 -16.01 1.58
N ASP A 200 -14.96 -14.79 1.83
CA ASP A 200 -14.99 -13.71 0.86
C ASP A 200 -14.05 -12.60 1.32
N GLN A 201 -13.28 -12.06 0.41
CA GLN A 201 -12.34 -11.00 0.73
C GLN A 201 -12.53 -9.82 -0.21
N LEU A 202 -12.76 -8.64 0.36
CA LEU A 202 -12.73 -7.40 -0.41
C LEU A 202 -11.28 -7.06 -0.77
N VAL A 203 -11.06 -6.82 -2.05
CA VAL A 203 -9.82 -6.28 -2.57
C VAL A 203 -10.03 -4.79 -2.86
N VAL A 204 -9.22 -3.95 -2.27
CA VAL A 204 -9.08 -2.55 -2.65
C VAL A 204 -7.77 -2.46 -3.42
N PRO A 205 -7.76 -2.38 -4.76
CA PRO A 205 -6.55 -2.48 -5.56
C PRO A 205 -5.50 -1.44 -5.19
N TYR A 206 -4.22 -1.83 -5.29
CA TYR A 206 -3.09 -0.92 -5.09
C TYR A 206 -2.54 -0.44 -6.45
N THR A 207 -1.35 0.13 -6.46
CA THR A 207 -0.73 0.69 -7.66
C THR A 207 0.75 0.36 -7.75
N MET A 208 1.24 0.15 -8.98
CA MET A 208 2.65 0.01 -9.31
C MET A 208 3.14 1.14 -10.23
N ASP A 209 2.23 1.81 -10.92
CA ASP A 209 2.54 2.88 -11.88
C ASP A 209 2.51 4.27 -11.23
N ALA A 210 1.47 4.60 -10.47
CA ALA A 210 1.38 5.83 -9.67
C ALA A 210 2.10 5.68 -8.32
N ASN A 211 3.32 5.15 -8.34
CA ASN A 211 4.09 4.75 -7.17
C ASN A 211 5.52 5.26 -7.26
N ASP A 212 6.01 5.90 -6.21
CA ASP A 212 7.35 6.46 -6.16
C ASP A 212 8.47 5.39 -6.18
N MET A 213 8.11 4.10 -6.00
CA MET A 213 9.05 3.00 -6.21
C MET A 213 9.75 3.07 -7.57
N ARG A 214 9.09 3.66 -8.56
CA ARG A 214 9.65 3.82 -9.91
C ARG A 214 10.83 4.77 -9.99
N PHE A 215 11.11 5.58 -8.96
CA PHE A 215 12.39 6.29 -8.85
C PHE A 215 13.57 5.34 -8.60
N ALA A 216 13.30 4.16 -8.05
CA ALA A 216 14.29 3.15 -7.70
C ALA A 216 14.32 1.97 -8.68
N THR A 217 13.69 2.09 -9.85
CA THR A 217 13.65 1.06 -10.88
C THR A 217 14.23 1.57 -12.20
N PRO A 218 14.84 0.69 -13.03
CA PRO A 218 15.24 1.06 -14.39
C PRO A 218 14.04 1.59 -15.18
N GLN A 219 14.25 2.62 -16.00
CA GLN A 219 13.20 3.27 -16.82
C GLN A 219 12.03 3.84 -16.00
N GLY A 220 12.26 4.16 -14.74
CA GLY A 220 11.29 4.81 -13.88
C GLY A 220 11.32 6.33 -13.98
N PHE A 221 10.89 7.00 -12.92
CA PHE A 221 10.92 8.47 -12.85
C PHE A 221 12.33 8.98 -12.56
N ASN A 222 12.78 10.00 -13.29
CA ASN A 222 14.09 10.62 -13.06
C ASN A 222 14.01 11.93 -12.25
N THR A 223 12.86 12.61 -12.30
CA THR A 223 12.64 13.90 -11.62
C THR A 223 11.26 13.93 -10.96
N GLY A 224 11.09 14.79 -9.95
CA GLY A 224 9.77 15.05 -9.37
C GLY A 224 8.76 15.51 -10.42
N ALA A 225 9.15 16.30 -11.40
CA ALA A 225 8.28 16.75 -12.47
C ALA A 225 7.68 15.57 -13.26
N HIS A 226 8.47 14.56 -13.61
CA HIS A 226 7.96 13.36 -14.29
C HIS A 226 6.90 12.63 -13.46
N PHE A 227 7.09 12.54 -12.15
CA PHE A 227 6.11 11.94 -11.25
C PHE A 227 4.82 12.77 -11.20
N PHE A 228 4.93 14.08 -11.02
CA PHE A 228 3.78 14.98 -11.03
C PHE A 228 2.99 14.89 -12.34
N GLU A 229 3.67 14.95 -13.49
CA GLU A 229 3.05 14.84 -14.82
C GLU A 229 2.29 13.51 -14.97
N TYR A 230 2.87 12.41 -14.49
CA TYR A 230 2.23 11.10 -14.52
C TYR A 230 1.00 11.04 -13.63
N LEU A 231 1.12 11.50 -12.38
CA LEU A 231 -0.01 11.54 -11.44
C LEU A 231 -1.15 12.41 -11.98
N LYS A 232 -0.81 13.58 -12.54
CA LYS A 232 -1.78 14.49 -13.15
C LYS A 232 -2.51 13.82 -14.31
N ALA A 233 -1.78 13.20 -15.23
CA ALA A 233 -2.39 12.54 -16.40
C ALA A 233 -3.30 11.36 -15.98
N SER A 234 -2.88 10.56 -15.01
CA SER A 234 -3.70 9.47 -14.45
C SER A 234 -4.96 10.01 -13.79
N PHE A 235 -4.83 11.05 -12.98
CA PHE A 235 -5.96 11.72 -12.34
C PHE A 235 -6.96 12.25 -13.38
N ASP A 236 -6.49 12.94 -14.42
CA ASP A 236 -7.36 13.55 -15.44
C ASP A 236 -8.23 12.50 -16.16
N VAL A 237 -7.65 11.34 -16.47
CA VAL A 237 -8.38 10.24 -17.11
C VAL A 237 -9.41 9.63 -16.16
N LEU A 238 -9.01 9.24 -14.95
CA LEU A 238 -9.92 8.61 -13.99
C LEU A 238 -11.03 9.56 -13.52
N TYR A 239 -10.72 10.85 -13.38
CA TYR A 239 -11.69 11.89 -13.06
C TYR A 239 -12.72 12.09 -14.19
N ALA A 240 -12.28 12.03 -15.45
CA ALA A 240 -13.17 12.15 -16.61
C ALA A 240 -14.07 10.91 -16.78
N GLU A 241 -13.56 9.72 -16.52
CA GLU A 241 -14.36 8.49 -16.52
C GLU A 241 -15.41 8.48 -15.41
N GLY A 242 -15.08 9.02 -14.24
CA GLY A 242 -15.94 9.06 -13.07
C GLY A 242 -16.15 7.71 -12.38
N GLY A 243 -16.41 7.76 -11.07
CA GLY A 243 -16.64 6.54 -10.28
C GLY A 243 -15.41 5.65 -10.09
N ARG A 244 -14.22 6.14 -10.40
CA ARG A 244 -12.94 5.42 -10.23
C ARG A 244 -12.26 5.78 -8.92
N MET A 245 -11.28 4.97 -8.52
CA MET A 245 -10.33 5.32 -7.48
C MET A 245 -8.92 5.46 -8.07
N MET A 246 -8.13 6.36 -7.48
CA MET A 246 -6.71 6.50 -7.80
C MET A 246 -5.90 6.21 -6.55
N SER A 247 -5.07 5.19 -6.57
CA SER A 247 -4.10 4.91 -5.51
C SER A 247 -2.75 5.55 -5.86
N ILE A 248 -2.10 6.16 -4.86
CA ILE A 248 -0.75 6.74 -4.99
C ILE A 248 0.14 6.12 -3.92
N GLY A 249 1.20 5.46 -4.33
CA GLY A 249 2.15 4.80 -3.44
C GLY A 249 3.37 5.64 -3.14
N LEU A 250 3.68 5.84 -1.87
CA LEU A 250 4.82 6.63 -1.40
C LEU A 250 5.67 5.82 -0.41
N HIS A 251 6.98 6.08 -0.41
CA HIS A 251 7.94 5.51 0.56
C HIS A 251 8.73 6.64 1.23
N CYS A 252 8.93 6.55 2.54
CA CYS A 252 9.61 7.62 3.28
C CYS A 252 11.01 7.92 2.75
N ARG A 253 11.78 6.90 2.38
CA ARG A 253 13.13 7.03 1.82
C ARG A 253 13.17 7.56 0.38
N LEU A 254 12.07 7.42 -0.40
CA LEU A 254 11.98 7.85 -1.80
C LEU A 254 11.31 9.21 -1.92
N MET A 255 10.00 9.30 -1.70
CA MET A 255 9.26 10.58 -1.80
C MET A 255 9.69 11.58 -0.74
N GLY A 256 10.18 11.12 0.40
CA GLY A 256 10.73 11.99 1.43
C GLY A 256 11.99 12.76 1.03
N ARG A 257 12.58 12.52 -0.15
CA ARG A 257 13.70 13.35 -0.68
C ARG A 257 13.20 14.73 -1.11
N PRO A 258 13.93 15.83 -0.80
CA PRO A 258 13.45 17.19 -1.05
C PRO A 258 13.01 17.45 -2.48
N GLY A 259 13.79 17.00 -3.45
CA GLY A 259 13.51 17.21 -4.88
C GLY A 259 12.28 16.45 -5.40
N ARG A 260 11.81 15.42 -4.67
CA ARG A 260 10.60 14.65 -5.01
C ARG A 260 9.39 15.13 -4.23
N ALA A 261 9.57 15.54 -2.98
CA ALA A 261 8.47 15.99 -2.11
C ALA A 261 7.68 17.17 -2.70
N GLN A 262 8.33 18.03 -3.50
CA GLN A 262 7.66 19.12 -4.22
C GLN A 262 6.60 18.59 -5.19
N ALA A 263 6.86 17.48 -5.90
CA ALA A 263 5.90 16.89 -6.83
C ALA A 263 4.62 16.43 -6.14
N LEU A 264 4.72 15.89 -4.92
CA LEU A 264 3.56 15.52 -4.11
C LEU A 264 2.75 16.77 -3.71
N GLN A 265 3.42 17.84 -3.30
CA GLN A 265 2.77 19.10 -2.95
C GLN A 265 2.02 19.69 -4.15
N ASP A 266 2.65 19.68 -5.32
CA ASP A 266 2.06 20.19 -6.56
C ASP A 266 0.84 19.35 -6.97
N PHE A 267 0.91 18.02 -6.82
CA PHE A 267 -0.22 17.13 -7.10
C PHE A 267 -1.38 17.35 -6.13
N LEU A 268 -1.11 17.49 -4.83
CA LEU A 268 -2.18 17.80 -3.85
C LEU A 268 -2.88 19.10 -4.16
N ALA A 269 -2.12 20.14 -4.51
CA ALA A 269 -2.68 21.42 -4.93
C ALA A 269 -3.54 21.28 -6.20
N TYR A 270 -3.05 20.52 -7.18
CA TYR A 270 -3.78 20.22 -8.42
C TYR A 270 -5.09 19.50 -8.16
N ALA A 271 -5.06 18.37 -7.45
CA ALA A 271 -6.25 17.58 -7.17
C ALA A 271 -7.27 18.37 -6.34
N ASN A 272 -6.83 19.13 -5.33
CA ASN A 272 -7.70 19.98 -4.51
C ASN A 272 -8.33 21.17 -5.30
N SER A 273 -7.81 21.51 -6.48
CA SER A 273 -8.42 22.53 -7.33
C SER A 273 -9.64 22.02 -8.12
N HIS A 274 -9.96 20.75 -8.04
CA HIS A 274 -11.09 20.10 -8.73
C HIS A 274 -12.23 19.83 -7.76
N GLU A 275 -13.47 20.10 -8.19
CA GLU A 275 -14.67 19.72 -7.46
C GLU A 275 -14.91 18.21 -7.53
N GLY A 276 -15.51 17.63 -6.49
CA GLY A 276 -15.87 16.21 -6.50
C GLY A 276 -14.68 15.25 -6.39
N VAL A 277 -13.61 15.67 -5.72
CA VAL A 277 -12.50 14.81 -5.31
C VAL A 277 -12.70 14.40 -3.86
N TRP A 278 -12.71 13.10 -3.61
CA TRP A 278 -12.77 12.55 -2.27
C TRP A 278 -11.42 11.96 -1.89
N PHE A 279 -10.65 12.66 -1.06
CA PHE A 279 -9.48 12.07 -0.41
C PHE A 279 -9.95 11.15 0.71
N ALA A 280 -9.52 9.90 0.69
CA ALA A 280 -10.00 8.88 1.61
C ALA A 280 -8.88 7.95 2.08
N THR A 281 -9.04 7.37 3.26
CA THR A 281 -8.28 6.19 3.66
C THR A 281 -8.80 4.96 2.90
N ARG A 282 -8.01 3.90 2.88
CA ARG A 282 -8.43 2.64 2.24
C ARG A 282 -9.55 1.97 3.02
N GLU A 283 -9.55 2.08 4.34
CA GLU A 283 -10.66 1.63 5.17
C GLU A 283 -11.97 2.33 4.80
N GLN A 284 -11.95 3.66 4.62
CA GLN A 284 -13.13 4.41 4.20
C GLN A 284 -13.64 3.97 2.82
N ILE A 285 -12.74 3.68 1.87
CA ILE A 285 -13.10 3.13 0.56
C ILE A 285 -13.70 1.74 0.71
N ALA A 286 -13.08 0.87 1.52
CA ALA A 286 -13.56 -0.48 1.76
C ALA A 286 -14.95 -0.50 2.41
N ASP A 287 -15.16 0.29 3.46
CA ASP A 287 -16.45 0.38 4.16
C ASP A 287 -17.56 0.92 3.21
N HIS A 288 -17.24 1.96 2.44
CA HIS A 288 -18.19 2.50 1.46
C HIS A 288 -18.54 1.47 0.39
N TRP A 289 -17.52 0.80 -0.19
CA TRP A 289 -17.75 -0.19 -1.25
C TRP A 289 -18.53 -1.38 -0.74
N ALA A 290 -18.20 -1.92 0.42
CA ALA A 290 -18.93 -3.03 1.02
C ALA A 290 -20.40 -2.70 1.29
N ALA A 291 -20.70 -1.45 1.64
CA ALA A 291 -22.07 -0.99 1.88
C ALA A 291 -22.85 -0.76 0.58
N THR A 292 -22.22 -0.28 -0.49
CA THR A 292 -22.89 0.08 -1.76
C THR A 292 -22.86 -1.04 -2.79
N ASN A 293 -21.86 -1.90 -2.74
CA ASN A 293 -21.64 -3.04 -3.63
C ASN A 293 -21.34 -4.32 -2.82
N PRO A 294 -22.29 -4.77 -1.98
CA PRO A 294 -22.09 -5.95 -1.14
C PRO A 294 -21.81 -7.18 -2.00
N HIS A 295 -20.99 -8.09 -1.47
CA HIS A 295 -20.70 -9.33 -2.17
C HIS A 295 -21.98 -10.16 -2.35
N THR A 296 -22.20 -10.60 -3.58
CA THR A 296 -23.28 -11.55 -3.90
C THR A 296 -22.61 -12.80 -4.45
N ARG A 297 -22.60 -13.87 -3.66
CA ARG A 297 -22.15 -15.17 -4.16
C ARG A 297 -23.09 -15.61 -5.26
N TYR A 298 -22.59 -15.71 -6.47
CA TYR A 298 -23.33 -16.35 -7.54
C TYR A 298 -23.31 -17.87 -7.31
N GLU A 299 -24.46 -18.47 -7.06
CA GLU A 299 -24.62 -19.89 -7.33
C GLU A 299 -24.41 -20.10 -8.84
N ARG A 300 -23.21 -20.52 -9.18
CA ARG A 300 -22.86 -20.77 -10.59
C ARG A 300 -23.48 -22.08 -11.00
N PRO A 301 -24.28 -22.12 -12.09
CA PRO A 301 -24.92 -23.31 -12.57
C PRO A 301 -23.94 -24.41 -12.97
#